data_81bfc0d8ce84516f6caf90f45b7181cf
#
_entry.id   81bfc0d8ce84516f6caf90f45b7181cf
#
_cell.length_a   1.000
_cell.length_b   1.000
_cell.length_c   1.000
_cell.angle_alpha   90.00
_cell.angle_beta   90.00
_cell.angle_gamma   90.00
#
_symmetry.space_group_name_H-M   'P 1'
#
loop_
_entity.id
_entity.type
_entity.pdbx_description
1 polymer ?
#
loop_
_entity_poly.entity_id
_entity_poly.type
_entity_poly.pdbx_seq_one_letter_code
_entity_poly.pdbx_strand_id
1 'polypeptide(L)'
;VMNHYNNVLKVYKKTGTFWEYYAPEDAAPGFMARKDFVGWTGLPPIADLIEYIFGIRADIQDSHVTLDVQLLDAYGIDRYPLGADGNISFKVAKRSSVNEKPKVTINTNIPFKLTLIWGDGESVEKEVAVGNNAI
;
A
#
# COMPACT_ATOMS: atom_id res chain seq x y z
N VAL A 1 -8.90 8.60 -1.88
CA VAL A 1 -7.99 7.60 -2.46
C VAL A 1 -8.77 6.40 -2.97
N MET A 2 -9.52 5.62 -2.15
CA MET A 2 -10.26 4.42 -2.57
C MET A 2 -11.16 4.63 -3.81
N ASN A 3 -11.88 5.75 -3.90
CA ASN A 3 -12.74 6.02 -5.06
C ASN A 3 -11.92 6.19 -6.35
N HIS A 4 -10.80 6.91 -6.28
CA HIS A 4 -9.88 7.08 -7.41
C HIS A 4 -9.30 5.73 -7.86
N TYR A 5 -8.72 4.98 -6.93
CA TYR A 5 -8.20 3.65 -7.19
C TYR A 5 -9.25 2.72 -7.85
N ASN A 6 -10.46 2.66 -7.28
CA ASN A 6 -11.54 1.84 -7.81
C ASN A 6 -11.99 2.28 -9.22
N ASN A 7 -11.97 3.57 -9.53
CA ASN A 7 -12.32 4.07 -10.86
C ASN A 7 -11.29 3.66 -11.91
N VAL A 8 -10.00 3.79 -11.59
CA VAL A 8 -8.91 3.31 -12.47
C VAL A 8 -9.03 1.80 -12.71
N LEU A 9 -9.29 1.00 -11.66
CA LEU A 9 -9.52 -0.44 -11.81
C LEU A 9 -10.75 -0.78 -12.66
N LYS A 10 -11.84 -0.03 -12.54
CA LYS A 10 -13.04 -0.23 -13.40
C LYS A 10 -12.72 0.01 -14.87
N VAL A 11 -11.95 1.06 -15.17
CA VAL A 11 -11.51 1.33 -16.56
C VAL A 11 -10.61 0.21 -17.06
N TYR A 12 -9.62 -0.20 -16.25
CA TYR A 12 -8.73 -1.31 -16.59
C TYR A 12 -9.52 -2.60 -16.86
N LYS A 13 -10.48 -2.98 -16.02
CA LYS A 13 -11.32 -4.17 -16.21
C LYS A 13 -12.15 -4.12 -17.50
N LYS A 14 -12.61 -2.92 -17.92
CA LYS A 14 -13.37 -2.72 -19.15
C LYS A 14 -12.50 -2.77 -20.41
N THR A 15 -11.28 -2.25 -20.34
CA THR A 15 -10.46 -1.97 -21.53
C THR A 15 -9.23 -2.85 -21.66
N GLY A 16 -8.85 -3.57 -20.57
CA GLY A 16 -7.69 -4.45 -20.51
C GLY A 16 -6.35 -3.70 -20.42
N THR A 17 -6.37 -2.38 -20.26
CA THR A 17 -5.15 -1.57 -20.27
C THR A 17 -5.26 -0.29 -19.44
N PHE A 18 -4.11 0.37 -19.23
CA PHE A 18 -4.03 1.72 -18.70
C PHE A 18 -4.09 2.76 -19.81
N TRP A 19 -4.56 3.96 -19.45
CA TRP A 19 -4.73 5.09 -20.34
C TRP A 19 -3.92 6.30 -19.85
N GLU A 20 -3.54 7.17 -20.75
CA GLU A 20 -2.73 8.36 -20.44
C GLU A 20 -3.39 9.24 -19.37
N TYR A 21 -4.70 9.37 -19.39
CA TYR A 21 -5.53 10.02 -18.36
C TYR A 21 -6.97 9.52 -18.42
N TYR A 22 -7.73 9.83 -17.39
CA TYR A 22 -9.09 9.34 -17.18
C TYR A 22 -10.08 10.49 -17.14
N ALA A 23 -11.34 10.21 -17.46
CA ALA A 23 -12.43 11.18 -17.34
C ALA A 23 -12.62 11.54 -15.84
N PRO A 24 -12.84 12.83 -15.53
CA PRO A 24 -12.99 13.26 -14.13
C PRO A 24 -14.30 12.81 -13.50
N GLU A 25 -15.36 12.67 -14.29
CA GLU A 25 -16.72 12.40 -13.81
C GLU A 25 -17.12 10.93 -13.93
N ASP A 26 -16.47 10.16 -14.82
CA ASP A 26 -16.83 8.80 -15.14
C ASP A 26 -15.65 7.84 -15.03
N ALA A 27 -15.92 6.56 -14.72
CA ALA A 27 -14.95 5.49 -14.85
C ALA A 27 -14.74 5.13 -16.34
N ALA A 28 -14.09 6.03 -17.06
CA ALA A 28 -13.82 5.95 -18.50
C ALA A 28 -12.44 6.56 -18.82
N PRO A 29 -11.83 6.21 -19.98
CA PRO A 29 -10.69 6.96 -20.50
C PRO A 29 -11.06 8.43 -20.72
N GLY A 30 -10.10 9.32 -20.56
CA GLY A 30 -10.26 10.73 -20.92
C GLY A 30 -10.49 10.91 -22.43
N PHE A 31 -11.08 12.03 -22.84
CA PHE A 31 -11.26 12.36 -24.24
C PHE A 31 -9.92 12.44 -24.97
N MET A 32 -9.73 11.66 -26.03
CA MET A 32 -8.47 11.53 -26.79
C MET A 32 -7.26 10.95 -25.97
N ALA A 33 -7.51 10.36 -24.81
CA ALA A 33 -6.45 9.72 -24.06
C ALA A 33 -5.78 8.58 -24.85
N ARG A 34 -4.45 8.47 -24.76
CA ARG A 34 -3.70 7.39 -25.43
C ARG A 34 -3.93 6.07 -24.72
N LYS A 35 -4.30 5.07 -25.50
CA LYS A 35 -4.39 3.69 -25.06
C LYS A 35 -2.98 3.09 -24.83
N ASP A 36 -2.88 2.12 -23.94
CA ASP A 36 -1.65 1.39 -23.65
C ASP A 36 -0.49 2.30 -23.15
N PHE A 37 -0.87 3.41 -22.51
CA PHE A 37 0.08 4.36 -21.96
C PHE A 37 0.20 4.18 -20.44
N VAL A 38 1.35 3.70 -19.98
CA VAL A 38 1.66 3.43 -18.56
C VAL A 38 2.63 4.50 -18.00
N GLY A 39 2.54 5.72 -18.45
CA GLY A 39 3.36 6.82 -17.98
C GLY A 39 2.97 7.28 -16.57
N TRP A 40 2.73 8.56 -16.42
CA TRP A 40 2.36 9.15 -15.12
C TRP A 40 1.07 8.62 -14.49
N THR A 41 0.10 8.14 -15.28
CA THR A 41 -1.17 7.60 -14.76
C THR A 41 -1.13 6.12 -14.39
N GLY A 42 -0.03 5.41 -14.69
CA GLY A 42 0.19 4.05 -14.20
C GLY A 42 0.77 4.00 -12.79
N LEU A 43 1.43 5.06 -12.34
CA LEU A 43 1.99 5.16 -10.99
C LEU A 43 0.93 5.39 -9.89
N PRO A 44 -0.05 6.32 -10.04
CA PRO A 44 -1.02 6.59 -8.99
C PRO A 44 -1.74 5.35 -8.45
N PRO A 45 -2.26 4.42 -9.26
CA PRO A 45 -2.91 3.22 -8.72
C PRO A 45 -1.97 2.35 -7.89
N ILE A 46 -0.67 2.33 -8.18
CA ILE A 46 0.32 1.59 -7.41
C ILE A 46 0.61 2.34 -6.10
N ALA A 47 0.87 3.64 -6.17
CA ALA A 47 1.11 4.48 -5.00
C ALA A 47 -0.13 4.52 -4.10
N ASP A 48 -1.34 4.71 -4.67
CA ASP A 48 -2.59 4.68 -3.93
C ASP A 48 -2.76 3.36 -3.16
N LEU A 49 -2.46 2.23 -3.81
CA LEU A 49 -2.57 0.92 -3.16
C LEU A 49 -1.57 0.77 -2.02
N ILE A 50 -0.31 1.07 -2.27
CA ILE A 50 0.78 0.79 -1.31
C ILE A 50 0.78 1.82 -0.19
N GLU A 51 0.81 3.12 -0.52
CA GLU A 51 1.06 4.16 0.47
C GLU A 51 -0.19 4.58 1.24
N TYR A 52 -1.37 4.51 0.60
CA TYR A 52 -2.60 5.03 1.19
C TYR A 52 -3.63 3.95 1.54
N ILE A 53 -3.71 2.84 0.80
CA ILE A 53 -4.66 1.76 1.09
C ILE A 53 -4.03 0.75 2.03
N PHE A 54 -2.82 0.26 1.72
CA PHE A 54 -2.07 -0.62 2.61
C PHE A 54 -1.32 0.14 3.71
N GLY A 55 -1.10 1.45 3.50
CA GLY A 55 -0.49 2.34 4.47
C GLY A 55 1.02 2.16 4.64
N ILE A 56 1.72 1.61 3.64
CA ILE A 56 3.15 1.30 3.72
C ILE A 56 3.96 2.47 3.17
N ARG A 57 4.74 3.11 4.02
CA ARG A 57 5.69 4.17 3.63
C ARG A 57 7.06 3.82 4.19
N ALA A 58 8.07 3.80 3.30
CA ALA A 58 9.44 3.45 3.66
C ALA A 58 10.38 4.64 3.53
N ASP A 59 11.17 4.88 4.57
CA ASP A 59 12.35 5.73 4.54
C ASP A 59 13.58 4.82 4.49
N ILE A 60 14.20 4.77 3.30
CA ILE A 60 15.35 3.90 3.04
C ILE A 60 16.60 4.40 3.77
N GLN A 61 16.75 5.72 3.93
CA GLN A 61 17.92 6.32 4.57
C GLN A 61 17.99 5.96 6.04
N ASP A 62 16.85 6.00 6.72
CA ASP A 62 16.75 5.71 8.15
C ASP A 62 16.39 4.24 8.44
N SER A 63 16.31 3.39 7.41
CA SER A 63 15.83 2.00 7.54
C SER A 63 14.55 1.94 8.37
N HIS A 64 13.61 2.81 8.07
CA HIS A 64 12.37 3.00 8.80
C HIS A 64 11.16 2.75 7.90
N VAL A 65 10.17 2.03 8.42
CA VAL A 65 8.90 1.78 7.73
C VAL A 65 7.76 2.23 8.63
N THR A 66 6.87 3.04 8.07
CA THR A 66 5.57 3.34 8.67
C THR A 66 4.52 2.42 8.05
N LEU A 67 3.74 1.75 8.90
CA LEU A 67 2.58 0.96 8.50
C LEU A 67 1.33 1.56 9.16
N ASP A 68 0.53 2.29 8.37
CA ASP A 68 -0.70 2.95 8.80
C ASP A 68 -1.91 2.07 8.43
N VAL A 69 -2.42 1.32 9.42
CA VAL A 69 -3.43 0.28 9.21
C VAL A 69 -4.83 0.85 9.40
N GLN A 70 -5.51 1.16 8.31
CA GLN A 70 -6.90 1.65 8.33
C GLN A 70 -7.92 0.59 7.87
N LEU A 71 -7.50 -0.43 7.11
CA LEU A 71 -8.38 -1.49 6.64
C LEU A 71 -8.80 -2.43 7.78
N LEU A 72 -10.04 -2.89 7.74
CA LEU A 72 -10.59 -3.88 8.69
C LEU A 72 -10.38 -5.32 8.22
N ASP A 73 -10.45 -5.56 6.91
CA ASP A 73 -10.21 -6.89 6.36
C ASP A 73 -8.72 -7.27 6.39
N ALA A 74 -8.46 -8.57 6.42
CA ALA A 74 -7.09 -9.08 6.34
C ALA A 74 -6.46 -8.75 4.98
N TYR A 75 -5.22 -8.30 5.01
CA TYR A 75 -4.44 -8.00 3.80
C TYR A 75 -2.95 -8.23 4.03
N GLY A 76 -2.18 -8.15 2.97
CA GLY A 76 -0.73 -8.25 3.07
C GLY A 76 -0.04 -7.98 1.75
N ILE A 77 1.27 -7.90 1.82
CA ILE A 77 2.16 -7.80 0.67
C ILE A 77 3.37 -8.70 0.90
N ASP A 78 3.79 -9.39 -0.13
CA ASP A 78 4.98 -10.21 -0.09
C ASP A 78 6.14 -9.50 -0.80
N ARG A 79 7.32 -9.51 -0.16
CA ARG A 79 8.57 -9.00 -0.72
C ARG A 79 8.53 -7.52 -1.13
N TYR A 80 7.91 -6.68 -0.31
CA TYR A 80 8.02 -5.23 -0.45
C TYR A 80 9.50 -4.82 -0.34
N PRO A 81 10.06 -4.10 -1.32
CA PRO A 81 11.49 -3.75 -1.33
C PRO A 81 11.81 -2.66 -0.29
N LEU A 82 12.92 -2.83 0.43
CA LEU A 82 13.50 -1.81 1.31
C LEU A 82 15.01 -1.68 1.03
N GLY A 83 15.40 -0.63 0.33
CA GLY A 83 16.77 -0.47 -0.17
C GLY A 83 17.13 -1.46 -1.29
N ALA A 84 18.44 -1.69 -1.49
CA ALA A 84 18.94 -2.51 -2.60
C ALA A 84 18.68 -4.02 -2.38
N ASP A 85 18.87 -4.50 -1.15
CA ASP A 85 18.88 -5.94 -0.84
C ASP A 85 17.78 -6.34 0.14
N GLY A 86 17.09 -5.36 0.74
CA GLY A 86 16.04 -5.60 1.71
C GLY A 86 14.72 -5.97 1.08
N ASN A 87 14.02 -6.92 1.71
CA ASN A 87 12.63 -7.21 1.41
C ASN A 87 11.85 -7.52 2.69
N ILE A 88 10.61 -7.07 2.72
CA ILE A 88 9.73 -7.18 3.86
C ILE A 88 8.39 -7.73 3.40
N SER A 89 7.90 -8.77 4.04
CA SER A 89 6.55 -9.29 3.84
C SER A 89 5.69 -8.95 5.05
N PHE A 90 4.54 -8.31 4.82
CA PHE A 90 3.57 -7.95 5.84
C PHE A 90 2.30 -8.78 5.70
N LYS A 91 1.73 -9.22 6.82
CA LYS A 91 0.38 -9.78 6.90
C LYS A 91 -0.34 -9.14 8.08
N VAL A 92 -1.43 -8.45 7.79
CA VAL A 92 -2.30 -7.81 8.77
C VAL A 92 -3.55 -8.67 8.92
N ALA A 93 -3.88 -9.03 10.16
CA ALA A 93 -5.07 -9.82 10.44
C ALA A 93 -6.34 -8.97 10.35
N LYS A 94 -7.49 -9.62 10.10
CA LYS A 94 -8.80 -8.98 10.15
C LYS A 94 -9.05 -8.39 11.53
N ARG A 95 -9.68 -7.18 11.57
CA ARG A 95 -10.08 -6.48 12.79
C ARG A 95 -11.58 -6.20 12.80
N SER A 96 -12.13 -6.02 13.99
CA SER A 96 -13.54 -5.67 14.19
C SER A 96 -13.78 -4.14 14.21
N SER A 97 -12.74 -3.37 14.50
CA SER A 97 -12.79 -1.91 14.60
C SER A 97 -11.47 -1.27 14.16
N VAL A 98 -11.53 -0.05 13.65
CA VAL A 98 -10.33 0.75 13.32
C VAL A 98 -9.50 1.06 14.56
N ASN A 99 -10.12 1.16 15.74
CA ASN A 99 -9.45 1.44 17.01
C ASN A 99 -8.85 0.19 17.67
N GLU A 100 -9.15 -1.01 17.16
CA GLU A 100 -8.50 -2.23 17.61
C GLU A 100 -7.05 -2.25 17.12
N LYS A 101 -6.10 -2.48 18.05
CA LYS A 101 -4.68 -2.61 17.69
C LYS A 101 -4.51 -3.71 16.65
N PRO A 102 -3.87 -3.42 15.47
CA PRO A 102 -3.63 -4.43 14.46
C PRO A 102 -2.70 -5.53 14.96
N LYS A 103 -3.00 -6.78 14.60
CA LYS A 103 -2.06 -7.89 14.70
C LYS A 103 -1.32 -8.02 13.38
N VAL A 104 -0.02 -7.79 13.39
CA VAL A 104 0.82 -7.79 12.20
C VAL A 104 1.88 -8.86 12.31
N THR A 105 2.02 -9.69 11.27
CA THR A 105 3.15 -10.60 11.12
C THR A 105 4.07 -10.05 10.04
N ILE A 106 5.36 -10.00 10.35
CA ILE A 106 6.39 -9.47 9.46
C ILE A 106 7.46 -10.54 9.25
N ASN A 107 7.82 -10.79 7.98
CA ASN A 107 9.03 -11.53 7.64
C ASN A 107 9.97 -10.62 6.87
N THR A 108 11.24 -10.55 7.27
CA THR A 108 12.23 -9.66 6.65
C THR A 108 13.62 -10.28 6.63
N ASN A 109 14.42 -9.93 5.63
CA ASN A 109 15.83 -10.32 5.54
C ASN A 109 16.80 -9.23 6.04
N ILE A 110 16.28 -8.06 6.42
CA ILE A 110 17.06 -6.97 7.02
C ILE A 110 16.37 -6.45 8.28
N PRO A 111 17.10 -5.95 9.29
CA PRO A 111 16.49 -5.26 10.43
C PRO A 111 16.00 -3.87 10.01
N PHE A 112 14.94 -3.38 10.64
CA PHE A 112 14.44 -2.03 10.42
C PHE A 112 13.59 -1.54 11.59
N LYS A 113 13.38 -0.22 11.68
CA LYS A 113 12.46 0.39 12.63
C LYS A 113 11.05 0.45 12.03
N LEU A 114 10.06 -0.01 12.76
CA LEU A 114 8.65 0.05 12.39
C LEU A 114 7.91 1.08 13.26
N THR A 115 7.17 1.99 12.63
CA THR A 115 6.07 2.73 13.27
C THR A 115 4.74 2.14 12.78
N LEU A 116 4.02 1.47 13.67
CA LEU A 116 2.68 0.96 13.41
C LEU A 116 1.65 1.97 13.89
N ILE A 117 0.77 2.44 13.00
CA ILE A 117 -0.29 3.44 13.27
C ILE A 117 -1.67 2.81 13.02
N TRP A 118 -2.68 3.17 13.83
CA TRP A 118 -4.08 2.75 13.62
C TRP A 118 -5.07 3.74 14.25
N GLY A 119 -6.34 3.59 13.93
CA GLY A 119 -7.43 4.41 14.48
C GLY A 119 -7.22 5.90 14.21
N ASP A 120 -7.42 6.71 15.23
CA ASP A 120 -7.30 8.18 15.16
C ASP A 120 -5.86 8.68 15.43
N GLY A 121 -4.83 7.85 15.18
CA GLY A 121 -3.42 8.20 15.35
C GLY A 121 -2.73 7.49 16.51
N GLU A 122 -3.33 6.46 17.05
CA GLU A 122 -2.65 5.55 17.98
C GLU A 122 -1.42 4.94 17.28
N SER A 123 -0.31 4.83 17.98
CA SER A 123 0.92 4.33 17.38
C SER A 123 1.80 3.55 18.35
N VAL A 124 2.66 2.72 17.79
CA VAL A 124 3.74 2.04 18.52
C VAL A 124 4.98 1.92 17.62
N GLU A 125 6.14 2.17 18.21
CA GLU A 125 7.42 1.92 17.54
C GLU A 125 8.00 0.58 17.99
N LYS A 126 8.62 -0.14 17.05
CA LYS A 126 9.26 -1.44 17.26
C LYS A 126 10.53 -1.57 16.42
N GLU A 127 11.58 -2.10 17.02
CA GLU A 127 12.69 -2.64 16.26
C GLU A 127 12.30 -4.03 15.75
N VAL A 128 12.44 -4.23 14.44
CA VAL A 128 12.11 -5.49 13.75
C VAL A 128 13.41 -6.20 13.39
N ALA A 129 13.61 -7.38 13.92
CA ALA A 129 14.77 -8.21 13.62
C ALA A 129 14.59 -9.03 12.33
N VAL A 130 15.69 -9.51 11.77
CA VAL A 130 15.67 -10.45 10.64
C VAL A 130 14.85 -11.70 10.99
N GLY A 131 14.06 -12.17 10.06
CA GLY A 131 13.19 -13.35 10.19
C GLY A 131 11.73 -12.98 10.49
N ASN A 132 11.03 -13.87 11.21
CA ASN A 132 9.61 -13.73 11.52
C ASN A 132 9.40 -12.95 12.82
N ASN A 133 8.56 -11.93 12.77
CA ASN A 133 8.20 -11.08 13.91
C ASN A 133 6.67 -11.00 14.03
N ALA A 134 6.17 -11.00 15.26
CA ALA A 134 4.76 -10.70 15.57
C ALA A 134 4.68 -9.39 16.37
N ILE A 135 3.82 -8.47 15.92
CA ILE A 135 3.64 -7.13 16.49
C ILE A 135 2.23 -7.00 17.08
#